data_76289da5b2cf1f96bd11377ec00f6f73
#
_entry.id   76289da5b2cf1f96bd11377ec00f6f73
#
_cell.length_a   1.000
_cell.length_b   1.000
_cell.length_c   1.000
_cell.angle_alpha   90.00
_cell.angle_beta   90.00
_cell.angle_gamma   90.00
#
_symmetry.space_group_name_H-M   'P 1'
#
loop_
_entity.id
_entity.type
_entity.pdbx_description
1 polymer ?
#
loop_
_entity_poly.entity_id
_entity_poly.type
_entity_poly.pdbx_seq_one_letter_code
_entity_poly.pdbx_strand_id
1 'polypeptide(L)'
;MVRRIFPAVGVMLALAWIGSSAFAQGAIDLSSTGFKGEIKQIKQGGSGIAGAIISYIGPGMSAAENITAGPAGDFEKGGLEPGTYVLSIGAEGYKNRQDITVTVVQGAVSPTDVKMREKTTLITFARKFGWVGVPLLLCSVGAVTFIIERLIVYARLNSGTADLLQRVSDALSQDNAMDAIQACEEAATPIANVLKGGLLRYSQGLVSGGKPSKAEIQESMQEGAMLELPEFERNLTWLSMIAVVSPLFGLLGTVLGMIKAFTVIALEGTNDPNALAGGISEALYTTAAGLSVAAPALVFYAIFENIVNTNTMRIEIAATDTVNALDLDSDSSS
;
A
#
# COMPACT_ATOMS: atom_id res chain seq x y z
N MET A 1 10.36 17.86 -12.14
CA MET A 1 9.89 17.71 -10.74
C MET A 1 9.66 16.25 -10.35
N VAL A 2 9.14 15.40 -11.21
CA VAL A 2 8.89 13.96 -11.02
C VAL A 2 10.17 13.15 -10.67
N ARG A 3 11.32 13.52 -11.20
CA ARG A 3 12.60 12.78 -10.98
C ARG A 3 13.15 12.85 -9.55
N ARG A 4 12.61 13.74 -8.68
CA ARG A 4 13.00 13.88 -7.26
C ARG A 4 12.06 13.19 -6.27
N ILE A 5 10.92 12.66 -6.72
CA ILE A 5 9.89 12.03 -5.86
C ILE A 5 10.17 10.51 -5.72
N PHE A 6 10.84 9.88 -6.69
CA PHE A 6 11.12 8.44 -6.70
C PHE A 6 11.90 7.90 -5.48
N PRO A 7 12.89 8.60 -4.90
CA PRO A 7 13.59 8.06 -3.72
C PRO A 7 12.76 8.12 -2.43
N ALA A 8 11.76 9.01 -2.34
CA ALA A 8 10.93 9.13 -1.13
C ALA A 8 9.89 8.02 -0.99
N VAL A 9 9.41 7.46 -2.11
CA VAL A 9 8.43 6.36 -2.12
C VAL A 9 9.04 5.05 -1.60
N GLY A 10 10.31 4.79 -1.92
CA GLY A 10 11.03 3.62 -1.42
C GLY A 10 11.24 3.64 0.09
N VAL A 11 11.43 4.81 0.68
CA VAL A 11 11.67 4.98 2.13
C VAL A 11 10.36 4.87 2.93
N MET A 12 9.22 5.35 2.41
CA MET A 12 7.93 5.23 3.12
C MET A 12 7.37 3.79 3.12
N LEU A 13 7.57 3.04 2.06
CA LEU A 13 7.20 1.62 2.03
C LEU A 13 8.12 0.75 2.91
N ALA A 14 9.37 1.17 3.14
CA ALA A 14 10.31 0.47 4.03
C ALA A 14 10.02 0.72 5.52
N LEU A 15 9.48 1.88 5.91
CA LEU A 15 9.18 2.22 7.31
C LEU A 15 7.95 1.48 7.86
N ALA A 16 7.04 1.02 7.01
CA ALA A 16 5.92 0.16 7.42
C ALA A 16 6.36 -1.28 7.78
N TRP A 17 7.62 -1.65 7.54
CA TRP A 17 8.14 -3.02 7.71
C TRP A 17 9.08 -3.21 8.92
N ILE A 18 9.44 -2.14 9.64
CA ILE A 18 10.38 -2.21 10.78
C ILE A 18 9.61 -2.16 12.10
N GLY A 19 8.91 -3.21 12.41
CA GLY A 19 8.19 -3.28 13.69
C GLY A 19 7.98 -4.68 14.23
N SER A 20 8.97 -5.57 14.21
CA SER A 20 8.98 -6.71 15.15
C SER A 20 10.24 -7.57 15.06
N SER A 21 11.31 -7.14 15.66
CA SER A 21 12.38 -8.06 16.02
C SER A 21 13.09 -7.58 17.28
N ALA A 22 12.62 -8.02 18.42
CA ALA A 22 13.40 -8.27 19.63
C ALA A 22 12.50 -8.94 20.66
N PHE A 23 12.78 -10.19 21.02
CA PHE A 23 12.86 -10.62 22.40
C PHE A 23 13.20 -12.11 22.51
N ALA A 24 14.34 -12.32 23.05
CA ALA A 24 14.78 -13.23 24.10
C ALA A 24 14.94 -14.72 23.79
N GLN A 25 16.20 -15.10 23.79
CA GLN A 25 16.70 -16.44 24.05
C GLN A 25 16.59 -16.75 25.54
N GLY A 26 16.05 -17.91 25.87
CA GLY A 26 16.22 -18.54 27.18
C GLY A 26 16.80 -19.94 26.97
N ALA A 27 17.94 -20.21 27.55
CA ALA A 27 18.57 -21.52 27.59
C ALA A 27 17.85 -22.41 28.62
N ILE A 28 17.62 -23.67 28.29
CA ILE A 28 16.99 -24.68 29.16
C ILE A 28 18.01 -25.80 29.40
N ASP A 29 18.23 -26.14 30.65
CA ASP A 29 19.14 -27.18 31.12
C ASP A 29 18.38 -28.51 31.39
N LEU A 30 18.91 -29.64 30.92
CA LEU A 30 18.18 -30.88 30.83
C LEU A 30 19.01 -32.14 31.16
N SER A 31 18.52 -33.04 31.99
CA SER A 31 19.18 -34.31 32.37
C SER A 31 18.28 -35.55 32.35
N SER A 32 18.42 -36.49 31.33
CA SER A 32 17.91 -37.89 31.35
C SER A 32 18.16 -38.68 30.06
N THR A 33 17.81 -39.98 30.02
CA THR A 33 17.99 -40.92 28.86
C THR A 33 17.03 -40.70 27.71
N GLY A 34 16.36 -39.59 27.63
CA GLY A 34 15.47 -39.19 26.56
C GLY A 34 15.06 -37.74 26.75
N PHE A 35 14.31 -37.23 25.78
CA PHE A 35 13.68 -35.92 25.89
C PHE A 35 12.17 -36.01 25.68
N LYS A 36 11.42 -35.20 26.43
CA LYS A 36 9.98 -35.07 26.35
C LYS A 36 9.62 -33.59 26.42
N GLY A 37 8.64 -33.15 25.67
CA GLY A 37 8.22 -31.76 25.73
C GLY A 37 6.92 -31.48 25.04
N GLU A 38 6.51 -30.23 25.08
CA GLU A 38 5.34 -29.72 24.38
C GLU A 38 5.73 -28.60 23.45
N ILE A 39 5.17 -28.62 22.24
CA ILE A 39 5.31 -27.55 21.27
C ILE A 39 4.08 -26.66 21.37
N LYS A 40 4.23 -25.44 21.85
CA LYS A 40 3.15 -24.48 22.06
C LYS A 40 3.30 -23.25 21.17
N GLN A 41 2.18 -22.59 20.87
CA GLN A 41 2.20 -21.26 20.25
C GLN A 41 2.81 -20.24 21.23
N ILE A 42 3.51 -19.20 20.68
CA ILE A 42 3.97 -18.05 21.48
C ILE A 42 2.76 -17.15 21.81
N LYS A 43 1.79 -17.68 22.53
CA LYS A 43 0.73 -16.91 23.20
C LYS A 43 0.65 -17.44 24.61
N GLN A 44 0.41 -16.58 25.58
CA GLN A 44 0.08 -17.03 26.94
C GLN A 44 -1.16 -17.92 26.86
N GLY A 45 -1.07 -19.16 27.36
CA GLY A 45 -2.12 -20.15 27.17
C GLY A 45 -2.23 -20.75 25.77
N GLY A 46 -1.19 -20.62 24.93
CA GLY A 46 -1.20 -21.16 23.57
C GLY A 46 -1.44 -22.66 23.54
N SER A 47 -2.38 -23.10 22.68
CA SER A 47 -2.65 -24.51 22.43
C SER A 47 -1.41 -25.21 21.86
N GLY A 48 -1.27 -26.49 22.13
CA GLY A 48 -0.25 -27.33 21.52
C GLY A 48 -0.36 -27.37 19.98
N ILE A 49 0.76 -27.55 19.32
CA ILE A 49 0.83 -27.60 17.87
C ILE A 49 0.90 -29.04 17.44
N ALA A 50 -0.24 -29.60 17.04
CA ALA A 50 -0.35 -30.98 16.55
C ALA A 50 0.41 -31.16 15.22
N GLY A 51 1.00 -32.34 15.01
CA GLY A 51 1.64 -32.68 13.75
C GLY A 51 2.94 -31.97 13.44
N ALA A 52 3.53 -31.24 14.40
CA ALA A 52 4.85 -30.65 14.23
C ALA A 52 5.90 -31.75 14.03
N ILE A 53 6.81 -31.56 13.08
CA ILE A 53 7.92 -32.47 12.81
C ILE A 53 9.14 -32.01 13.58
N ILE A 54 9.66 -32.85 14.46
CA ILE A 54 10.86 -32.63 15.24
C ILE A 54 11.96 -33.51 14.62
N SER A 55 12.90 -32.89 13.93
CA SER A 55 14.10 -33.54 13.44
C SER A 55 15.20 -33.38 14.49
N TYR A 56 15.85 -34.48 14.90
CA TYR A 56 16.93 -34.44 15.87
C TYR A 56 18.15 -35.21 15.38
N ILE A 57 19.32 -34.73 15.75
CA ILE A 57 20.61 -35.35 15.48
C ILE A 57 21.48 -35.27 16.72
N GLY A 58 22.17 -36.33 17.04
CA GLY A 58 23.00 -36.45 18.23
C GLY A 58 24.22 -37.37 18.05
N PRO A 59 24.93 -37.70 19.15
CA PRO A 59 26.11 -38.52 19.10
C PRO A 59 25.84 -39.86 18.45
N GLY A 60 26.76 -40.30 17.55
CA GLY A 60 26.65 -41.61 16.87
C GLY A 60 25.64 -41.65 15.70
N MET A 61 24.87 -40.60 15.45
CA MET A 61 23.89 -40.57 14.36
C MET A 61 24.52 -40.02 13.07
N SER A 62 24.34 -40.78 11.97
CA SER A 62 24.78 -40.37 10.63
C SER A 62 23.77 -39.51 9.88
N ALA A 63 22.50 -39.52 10.33
CA ALA A 63 21.39 -38.76 9.76
C ALA A 63 20.42 -38.33 10.84
N ALA A 64 19.70 -37.20 10.60
CA ALA A 64 18.65 -36.74 11.48
C ALA A 64 17.43 -37.69 11.44
N GLU A 65 16.90 -38.04 12.60
CA GLU A 65 15.63 -38.76 12.71
C GLU A 65 14.48 -37.79 12.97
N ASN A 66 13.27 -38.16 12.60
CA ASN A 66 12.08 -37.36 12.75
C ASN A 66 11.08 -37.98 13.71
N ILE A 67 10.48 -37.14 14.54
CA ILE A 67 9.33 -37.46 15.40
C ILE A 67 8.21 -36.48 15.06
N THR A 68 6.98 -36.98 15.13
CA THR A 68 5.79 -36.13 14.93
C THR A 68 5.13 -35.87 16.28
N ALA A 69 4.81 -34.65 16.57
CA ALA A 69 4.08 -34.25 17.78
C ALA A 69 2.65 -34.72 17.76
N GLY A 70 2.14 -35.18 18.89
CA GLY A 70 0.77 -35.60 19.10
C GLY A 70 -0.27 -34.49 19.00
N PRO A 71 -1.57 -34.81 19.22
CA PRO A 71 -2.67 -33.85 19.09
C PRO A 71 -2.57 -32.64 20.03
N ALA A 72 -1.96 -32.82 21.19
CA ALA A 72 -1.72 -31.73 22.17
C ALA A 72 -0.38 -31.01 21.94
N GLY A 73 0.36 -31.33 20.87
CA GLY A 73 1.70 -30.80 20.63
C GLY A 73 2.77 -31.51 21.46
N ASP A 74 2.41 -32.60 22.14
CA ASP A 74 3.29 -33.40 22.96
C ASP A 74 4.21 -34.28 22.09
N PHE A 75 5.44 -34.47 22.54
CA PHE A 75 6.40 -35.37 21.90
C PHE A 75 7.29 -36.02 22.96
N GLU A 76 7.67 -37.26 22.72
CA GLU A 76 8.54 -38.05 23.60
C GLU A 76 9.45 -38.95 22.77
N LYS A 77 10.71 -39.04 23.14
CA LYS A 77 11.68 -39.96 22.56
C LYS A 77 12.57 -40.51 23.68
N GLY A 78 12.47 -41.79 23.90
CA GLY A 78 13.32 -42.54 24.85
C GLY A 78 14.37 -43.39 24.13
N GLY A 79 15.28 -43.98 24.92
CA GLY A 79 16.28 -44.91 24.42
C GLY A 79 17.45 -44.23 23.66
N LEU A 80 17.73 -42.98 23.96
CA LEU A 80 18.82 -42.21 23.36
C LEU A 80 20.12 -42.39 24.15
N GLU A 81 21.26 -42.40 23.46
CA GLU A 81 22.59 -42.37 24.12
C GLU A 81 22.81 -41.05 24.84
N PRO A 82 23.50 -41.05 26.00
CA PRO A 82 23.86 -39.82 26.66
C PRO A 82 24.70 -38.90 25.77
N GLY A 83 24.31 -37.62 25.67
CA GLY A 83 25.01 -36.68 24.83
C GLY A 83 24.19 -35.43 24.46
N THR A 84 24.74 -34.62 23.63
CA THR A 84 24.08 -33.39 23.17
C THR A 84 23.39 -33.62 21.84
N TYR A 85 22.09 -33.35 21.80
CA TYR A 85 21.24 -33.44 20.60
C TYR A 85 20.86 -32.07 20.11
N VAL A 86 20.82 -31.87 18.82
CA VAL A 86 20.32 -30.67 18.17
C VAL A 86 18.97 -30.98 17.54
N LEU A 87 17.95 -30.23 17.96
CA LEU A 87 16.59 -30.36 17.48
C LEU A 87 16.27 -29.24 16.50
N SER A 88 15.61 -29.61 15.41
CA SER A 88 14.99 -28.67 14.45
C SER A 88 13.50 -28.98 14.39
N ILE A 89 12.67 -27.97 14.63
CA ILE A 89 11.22 -28.12 14.69
C ILE A 89 10.55 -27.34 13.60
N GLY A 90 9.79 -28.06 12.76
CA GLY A 90 8.97 -27.51 11.68
C GLY A 90 7.51 -27.82 11.88
N ALA A 91 6.62 -26.86 11.70
CA ALA A 91 5.19 -27.07 11.68
C ALA A 91 4.55 -26.22 10.58
N GLU A 92 3.49 -26.72 9.98
CA GLU A 92 2.74 -25.98 8.96
C GLU A 92 2.13 -24.72 9.57
N GLY A 93 2.35 -23.57 8.91
CA GLY A 93 1.89 -22.28 9.42
C GLY A 93 2.80 -21.60 10.46
N TYR A 94 3.88 -22.22 10.88
CA TYR A 94 4.81 -21.71 11.89
C TYR A 94 6.22 -21.49 11.33
N LYS A 95 6.97 -20.55 11.93
CA LYS A 95 8.40 -20.39 11.63
C LYS A 95 9.18 -21.57 12.21
N ASN A 96 9.94 -22.25 11.36
CA ASN A 96 10.81 -23.32 11.80
C ASN A 96 11.79 -22.82 12.87
N ARG A 97 12.00 -23.60 13.91
CA ARG A 97 13.06 -23.39 14.90
C ARG A 97 14.16 -24.41 14.65
N GLN A 98 15.36 -23.92 14.53
CA GLN A 98 16.57 -24.72 14.32
C GLN A 98 17.51 -24.49 15.51
N ASP A 99 18.45 -25.42 15.69
CA ASP A 99 19.54 -25.32 16.68
C ASP A 99 19.07 -25.27 18.15
N ILE A 100 18.00 -26.00 18.49
CA ILE A 100 17.61 -26.22 19.88
C ILE A 100 18.50 -27.33 20.44
N THR A 101 19.47 -26.96 21.29
CA THR A 101 20.39 -27.93 21.89
C THR A 101 19.77 -28.54 23.14
N VAL A 102 19.74 -29.86 23.18
CA VAL A 102 19.21 -30.66 24.30
C VAL A 102 20.29 -31.62 24.77
N THR A 103 20.63 -31.57 26.03
CA THR A 103 21.61 -32.52 26.61
C THR A 103 20.87 -33.67 27.28
N VAL A 104 21.08 -34.89 26.81
CA VAL A 104 20.54 -36.11 27.38
C VAL A 104 21.57 -36.78 28.29
N VAL A 105 21.20 -37.02 29.56
CA VAL A 105 22.06 -37.67 30.59
C VAL A 105 21.46 -38.99 30.98
N GLN A 106 22.29 -39.98 31.32
CA GLN A 106 21.87 -41.34 31.62
C GLN A 106 20.93 -41.39 32.83
N GLY A 107 19.71 -41.87 32.67
CA GLY A 107 18.76 -42.22 33.75
C GLY A 107 17.61 -41.25 34.03
N ALA A 108 17.40 -40.20 33.23
CA ALA A 108 16.32 -39.24 33.45
C ALA A 108 15.68 -38.75 32.13
N VAL A 109 14.44 -38.24 32.10
CA VAL A 109 13.74 -37.66 30.91
C VAL A 109 13.63 -36.16 31.03
N SER A 110 14.07 -35.40 30.05
CA SER A 110 14.14 -33.95 30.07
C SER A 110 12.92 -33.21 29.54
N PRO A 111 12.33 -32.28 30.27
CA PRO A 111 11.27 -31.47 29.73
C PRO A 111 11.81 -30.43 28.74
N THR A 112 11.29 -30.41 27.51
CA THR A 112 11.68 -29.48 26.46
C THR A 112 10.46 -28.74 25.92
N ASP A 113 10.08 -27.64 26.55
CA ASP A 113 8.97 -26.83 26.05
C ASP A 113 9.44 -25.90 24.96
N VAL A 114 8.87 -26.03 23.76
CA VAL A 114 9.24 -25.20 22.61
C VAL A 114 8.08 -24.32 22.19
N LYS A 115 8.33 -23.01 22.19
CA LYS A 115 7.37 -22.03 21.72
C LYS A 115 7.66 -21.65 20.27
N MET A 116 6.68 -21.85 19.40
CA MET A 116 6.77 -21.49 17.97
C MET A 116 5.94 -20.26 17.65
N ARG A 117 6.48 -19.41 16.76
CA ARG A 117 5.80 -18.22 16.25
C ARG A 117 5.11 -18.57 14.92
N GLU A 118 3.86 -18.19 14.76
CA GLU A 118 3.14 -18.34 13.49
C GLU A 118 3.88 -17.59 12.35
N LYS A 119 3.90 -18.17 11.17
CA LYS A 119 4.30 -17.46 9.96
C LYS A 119 3.27 -16.36 9.70
N THR A 120 3.71 -15.12 9.67
CA THR A 120 2.85 -14.00 9.29
C THR A 120 2.66 -14.03 7.77
N THR A 121 1.68 -14.78 7.31
CA THR A 121 1.21 -14.76 5.92
C THR A 121 0.14 -13.67 5.78
N LEU A 122 -0.02 -13.06 4.60
CA LEU A 122 -1.09 -12.07 4.35
C LEU A 122 -2.48 -12.59 4.79
N ILE A 123 -2.73 -13.89 4.65
CA ILE A 123 -3.99 -14.53 5.06
C ILE A 123 -4.13 -14.58 6.59
N THR A 124 -3.05 -14.93 7.33
CA THR A 124 -3.08 -14.93 8.80
C THR A 124 -3.12 -13.51 9.36
N PHE A 125 -2.52 -12.56 8.65
CA PHE A 125 -2.64 -11.15 8.94
C PHE A 125 -4.09 -10.68 8.74
N ALA A 126 -4.71 -10.98 7.59
CA ALA A 126 -6.12 -10.65 7.32
C ALA A 126 -7.09 -11.28 8.35
N ARG A 127 -6.84 -12.52 8.80
CA ARG A 127 -7.65 -13.16 9.84
C ARG A 127 -7.62 -12.45 11.20
N LYS A 128 -6.51 -11.75 11.52
CA LYS A 128 -6.40 -10.97 12.78
C LYS A 128 -7.26 -9.72 12.80
N PHE A 129 -7.69 -9.22 11.64
CA PHE A 129 -8.54 -8.03 11.53
C PHE A 129 -10.05 -8.36 11.49
N GLY A 130 -10.41 -9.66 11.62
CA GLY A 130 -11.79 -10.08 11.48
C GLY A 130 -12.37 -9.68 10.12
N TRP A 131 -13.70 -9.49 10.05
CA TRP A 131 -14.36 -9.10 8.80
C TRP A 131 -14.02 -7.66 8.35
N VAL A 132 -13.61 -6.77 9.28
CA VAL A 132 -13.16 -5.40 8.98
C VAL A 132 -11.85 -5.38 8.17
N GLY A 133 -11.08 -6.46 8.24
CA GLY A 133 -9.86 -6.61 7.44
C GLY A 133 -10.12 -6.65 5.93
N VAL A 134 -11.29 -7.15 5.51
CA VAL A 134 -11.63 -7.26 4.07
C VAL A 134 -11.78 -5.88 3.42
N PRO A 135 -12.62 -4.95 3.91
CA PRO A 135 -12.70 -3.61 3.33
C PRO A 135 -11.39 -2.84 3.44
N LEU A 136 -10.60 -3.00 4.51
CA LEU A 136 -9.29 -2.38 4.61
C LEU A 136 -8.30 -2.88 3.55
N LEU A 137 -8.33 -4.18 3.25
CA LEU A 137 -7.52 -4.77 2.19
C LEU A 137 -7.93 -4.22 0.82
N LEU A 138 -9.23 -4.11 0.53
CA LEU A 138 -9.75 -3.52 -0.70
C LEU A 138 -9.33 -2.05 -0.83
N CYS A 139 -9.43 -1.26 0.24
CA CYS A 139 -8.94 0.12 0.29
C CYS A 139 -7.43 0.18 0.01
N SER A 140 -6.64 -0.71 0.60
CA SER A 140 -5.18 -0.76 0.39
C SER A 140 -4.81 -1.06 -1.05
N VAL A 141 -5.43 -2.07 -1.66
CA VAL A 141 -5.20 -2.42 -3.07
C VAL A 141 -5.67 -1.30 -3.98
N GLY A 142 -6.86 -0.72 -3.72
CA GLY A 142 -7.40 0.41 -4.47
C GLY A 142 -6.48 1.64 -4.40
N ALA A 143 -6.00 2.00 -3.20
CA ALA A 143 -5.07 3.13 -3.02
C ALA A 143 -3.79 2.95 -3.85
N VAL A 144 -3.15 1.78 -3.75
CA VAL A 144 -1.92 1.49 -4.53
C VAL A 144 -2.20 1.54 -6.02
N THR A 145 -3.31 0.97 -6.47
CA THR A 145 -3.70 0.97 -7.89
C THR A 145 -3.90 2.39 -8.42
N PHE A 146 -4.68 3.24 -7.71
CA PHE A 146 -4.92 4.61 -8.13
C PHE A 146 -3.67 5.48 -8.05
N ILE A 147 -2.81 5.28 -7.05
CA ILE A 147 -1.53 5.99 -6.94
C ILE A 147 -0.64 5.67 -8.15
N ILE A 148 -0.46 4.39 -8.49
CA ILE A 148 0.39 3.98 -9.61
C ILE A 148 -0.18 4.49 -10.93
N GLU A 149 -1.49 4.33 -11.16
CA GLU A 149 -2.17 4.82 -12.35
C GLU A 149 -1.94 6.32 -12.54
N ARG A 150 -2.19 7.12 -11.50
CA ARG A 150 -2.03 8.58 -11.55
C ARG A 150 -0.58 9.01 -11.75
N LEU A 151 0.38 8.35 -11.11
CA LEU A 151 1.80 8.62 -11.32
C LEU A 151 2.19 8.43 -12.80
N ILE A 152 1.70 7.37 -13.45
CA ILE A 152 1.98 7.11 -14.87
C ILE A 152 1.32 8.18 -15.75
N VAL A 153 0.05 8.52 -15.50
CA VAL A 153 -0.68 9.53 -16.27
C VAL A 153 0.00 10.88 -16.17
N TYR A 154 0.28 11.37 -14.96
CA TYR A 154 0.89 12.69 -14.78
C TYR A 154 2.35 12.76 -15.24
N ALA A 155 3.07 11.64 -15.21
CA ALA A 155 4.42 11.57 -15.80
C ALA A 155 4.40 11.79 -17.33
N ARG A 156 3.37 11.27 -17.99
CA ARG A 156 3.19 11.45 -19.45
C ARG A 156 2.69 12.85 -19.82
N LEU A 157 1.78 13.43 -19.03
CA LEU A 157 1.20 14.74 -19.32
C LEU A 157 2.23 15.89 -19.26
N ASN A 158 3.29 15.74 -18.48
CA ASN A 158 4.31 16.81 -18.31
C ASN A 158 5.39 16.82 -19.41
N SER A 159 5.39 15.85 -20.32
CA SER A 159 6.40 15.77 -21.38
C SER A 159 5.96 16.54 -22.61
N GLY A 160 6.74 17.55 -23.03
CA GLY A 160 6.55 18.25 -24.30
C GLY A 160 5.70 19.52 -24.26
N THR A 161 5.10 19.90 -23.13
CA THR A 161 4.26 21.11 -23.04
C THR A 161 5.00 22.41 -23.38
N ALA A 162 6.26 22.55 -22.94
CA ALA A 162 7.03 23.76 -23.22
C ALA A 162 7.39 23.88 -24.71
N ASP A 163 7.73 22.77 -25.36
CA ASP A 163 8.02 22.71 -26.80
C ASP A 163 6.76 23.04 -27.61
N LEU A 164 5.62 22.47 -27.22
CA LEU A 164 4.33 22.80 -27.85
C LEU A 164 4.02 24.30 -27.80
N LEU A 165 4.11 24.90 -26.61
CA LEU A 165 3.80 26.33 -26.44
C LEU A 165 4.73 27.23 -27.27
N GLN A 166 6.01 26.87 -27.37
CA GLN A 166 6.95 27.58 -28.21
C GLN A 166 6.60 27.45 -29.69
N ARG A 167 6.31 26.24 -30.18
CA ARG A 167 5.91 26.00 -31.57
C ARG A 167 4.62 26.74 -31.93
N VAL A 168 3.63 26.76 -31.04
CA VAL A 168 2.38 27.51 -31.24
C VAL A 168 2.68 29.01 -31.29
N SER A 169 3.48 29.55 -30.38
CA SER A 169 3.87 30.98 -30.37
C SER A 169 4.64 31.37 -31.63
N ASP A 170 5.60 30.52 -32.06
CA ASP A 170 6.39 30.76 -33.26
C ASP A 170 5.50 30.75 -34.53
N ALA A 171 4.54 29.84 -34.63
CA ALA A 171 3.59 29.78 -35.75
C ALA A 171 2.66 30.99 -35.78
N LEU A 172 2.15 31.43 -34.63
CA LEU A 172 1.29 32.62 -34.54
C LEU A 172 2.04 33.91 -34.85
N SER A 173 3.33 34.00 -34.45
CA SER A 173 4.16 35.16 -34.80
C SER A 173 4.43 35.30 -36.30
N GLN A 174 4.26 34.22 -37.07
CA GLN A 174 4.34 34.18 -38.54
C GLN A 174 2.96 34.26 -39.21
N ASP A 175 1.92 34.60 -38.46
CA ASP A 175 0.52 34.70 -38.94
C ASP A 175 0.02 33.37 -39.54
N ASN A 176 0.57 32.25 -39.14
CA ASN A 176 0.23 30.90 -39.65
C ASN A 176 -0.55 30.08 -38.60
N ALA A 177 -1.86 30.33 -38.50
CA ALA A 177 -2.73 29.61 -37.57
C ALA A 177 -2.84 28.11 -37.91
N MET A 178 -2.64 27.71 -39.19
CA MET A 178 -2.72 26.28 -39.58
C MET A 178 -1.54 25.48 -39.00
N ASP A 179 -0.33 26.02 -39.01
CA ASP A 179 0.83 25.37 -38.41
C ASP A 179 0.70 25.26 -36.88
N ALA A 180 0.10 26.30 -36.24
CA ALA A 180 -0.24 26.23 -34.82
C ALA A 180 -1.25 25.11 -34.49
N ILE A 181 -2.28 24.93 -35.31
CA ILE A 181 -3.26 23.84 -35.17
C ILE A 181 -2.58 22.49 -35.37
N GLN A 182 -1.73 22.36 -36.39
CA GLN A 182 -0.99 21.12 -36.64
C GLN A 182 -0.07 20.76 -35.48
N ALA A 183 0.65 21.72 -34.90
CA ALA A 183 1.48 21.52 -33.71
C ALA A 183 0.65 20.98 -32.54
N CYS A 184 -0.57 21.48 -32.35
CA CYS A 184 -1.49 20.97 -31.34
C CYS A 184 -1.95 19.54 -31.63
N GLU A 185 -2.22 19.19 -32.88
CA GLU A 185 -2.62 17.82 -33.29
C GLU A 185 -1.51 16.80 -33.06
N GLU A 186 -0.27 17.17 -33.39
CA GLU A 186 0.90 16.31 -33.17
C GLU A 186 1.18 16.05 -31.69
N ALA A 187 0.99 17.06 -30.84
CA ALA A 187 1.25 16.94 -29.40
C ALA A 187 0.20 16.11 -28.67
N ALA A 188 -1.07 16.16 -29.09
CA ALA A 188 -2.21 15.40 -28.54
C ALA A 188 -2.28 15.42 -27.00
N THR A 189 -1.92 16.56 -26.38
CA THR A 189 -2.00 16.78 -24.93
C THR A 189 -3.26 17.56 -24.58
N PRO A 190 -3.76 17.50 -23.34
CA PRO A 190 -4.93 18.29 -22.92
C PRO A 190 -4.76 19.80 -23.19
N ILE A 191 -3.58 20.36 -22.96
CA ILE A 191 -3.27 21.75 -23.31
C ILE A 191 -3.41 21.97 -24.81
N ALA A 192 -2.87 21.06 -25.62
CA ALA A 192 -2.99 21.13 -27.08
C ALA A 192 -4.45 21.10 -27.56
N ASN A 193 -5.28 20.24 -26.93
CA ASN A 193 -6.71 20.16 -27.29
C ASN A 193 -7.45 21.46 -26.99
N VAL A 194 -7.15 22.09 -25.86
CA VAL A 194 -7.73 23.41 -25.49
C VAL A 194 -7.31 24.49 -26.47
N LEU A 195 -6.03 24.61 -26.77
CA LEU A 195 -5.50 25.60 -27.70
C LEU A 195 -6.06 25.37 -29.12
N LYS A 196 -6.11 24.12 -29.54
CA LYS A 196 -6.70 23.73 -30.83
C LYS A 196 -8.14 24.21 -30.99
N GLY A 197 -8.97 24.08 -29.92
CA GLY A 197 -10.36 24.54 -29.94
C GLY A 197 -10.48 26.03 -30.27
N GLY A 198 -9.71 26.86 -29.60
CA GLY A 198 -9.69 28.31 -29.87
C GLY A 198 -9.09 28.66 -31.24
N LEU A 199 -8.01 28.01 -31.65
CA LEU A 199 -7.38 28.22 -32.95
C LEU A 199 -8.29 27.80 -34.11
N LEU A 200 -9.06 26.72 -33.97
CA LEU A 200 -10.08 26.33 -34.94
C LEU A 200 -11.20 27.37 -35.05
N ARG A 201 -11.65 27.92 -33.90
CA ARG A 201 -12.64 29.00 -33.89
C ARG A 201 -12.14 30.23 -34.65
N TYR A 202 -10.86 30.58 -34.42
CA TYR A 202 -10.20 31.68 -35.12
C TYR A 202 -10.13 31.44 -36.63
N SER A 203 -9.65 30.27 -37.07
CA SER A 203 -9.53 29.94 -38.50
C SER A 203 -10.88 29.89 -39.22
N GLN A 204 -11.92 29.36 -38.55
CA GLN A 204 -13.30 29.33 -39.12
C GLN A 204 -13.86 30.75 -39.30
N GLY A 205 -13.59 31.65 -38.38
CA GLY A 205 -13.98 33.03 -38.48
C GLY A 205 -13.36 33.71 -39.72
N LEU A 206 -12.07 33.51 -39.93
CA LEU A 206 -11.37 34.05 -41.11
C LEU A 206 -11.97 33.52 -42.43
N VAL A 207 -12.30 32.23 -42.53
CA VAL A 207 -12.92 31.63 -43.69
C VAL A 207 -14.34 32.17 -43.95
N SER A 208 -15.07 32.48 -42.87
CA SER A 208 -16.45 33.00 -42.93
C SER A 208 -16.51 34.52 -43.27
N GLY A 209 -15.38 35.18 -43.45
CA GLY A 209 -15.29 36.60 -43.79
C GLY A 209 -15.43 37.55 -42.62
N GLY A 210 -15.32 37.09 -41.39
CA GLY A 210 -15.30 37.92 -40.19
C GLY A 210 -14.26 37.43 -39.19
N LYS A 211 -13.50 38.33 -38.59
CA LYS A 211 -12.60 37.96 -37.47
C LYS A 211 -13.45 37.70 -36.23
N PRO A 212 -13.31 36.53 -35.54
CA PRO A 212 -14.01 36.28 -34.28
C PRO A 212 -13.45 37.23 -33.18
N SER A 213 -14.30 37.58 -32.26
CA SER A 213 -13.89 38.39 -31.13
C SER A 213 -12.97 37.63 -30.16
N LYS A 214 -12.12 38.34 -29.42
CA LYS A 214 -11.31 37.73 -28.32
C LYS A 214 -12.17 36.91 -27.38
N ALA A 215 -13.35 37.41 -27.05
CA ALA A 215 -14.29 36.74 -26.16
C ALA A 215 -14.76 35.37 -26.72
N GLU A 216 -15.08 35.27 -28.00
CA GLU A 216 -15.53 34.02 -28.64
C GLU A 216 -14.41 32.97 -28.67
N ILE A 217 -13.17 33.37 -28.93
CA ILE A 217 -12.02 32.45 -28.92
C ILE A 217 -11.75 31.98 -27.49
N GLN A 218 -11.77 32.89 -26.52
CA GLN A 218 -11.58 32.58 -25.12
C GLN A 218 -12.68 31.66 -24.58
N GLU A 219 -13.93 31.89 -24.97
CA GLU A 219 -15.06 31.01 -24.62
C GLU A 219 -14.85 29.59 -25.16
N SER A 220 -14.44 29.46 -26.45
CA SER A 220 -14.14 28.16 -27.03
C SER A 220 -12.99 27.42 -26.33
N MET A 221 -11.94 28.14 -25.91
CA MET A 221 -10.86 27.55 -25.12
C MET A 221 -11.33 27.15 -23.71
N GLN A 222 -12.19 27.96 -23.07
CA GLN A 222 -12.79 27.61 -21.78
C GLN A 222 -13.67 26.35 -21.87
N GLU A 223 -14.50 26.25 -22.89
CA GLU A 223 -15.28 25.03 -23.16
C GLU A 223 -14.37 23.81 -23.33
N GLY A 224 -13.29 23.94 -24.12
CA GLY A 224 -12.28 22.92 -24.28
C GLY A 224 -11.62 22.51 -22.96
N ALA A 225 -11.29 23.48 -22.12
CA ALA A 225 -10.70 23.22 -20.78
C ALA A 225 -11.68 22.48 -19.86
N MET A 226 -12.97 22.83 -19.88
CA MET A 226 -14.00 22.13 -19.12
C MET A 226 -14.18 20.65 -19.54
N LEU A 227 -13.92 20.33 -20.80
CA LEU A 227 -13.98 18.96 -21.32
C LEU A 227 -12.76 18.12 -20.89
N GLU A 228 -11.59 18.75 -20.76
CA GLU A 228 -10.34 18.09 -20.37
C GLU A 228 -10.20 17.92 -18.85
N LEU A 229 -10.75 18.83 -18.04
CA LEU A 229 -10.63 18.84 -16.58
C LEU A 229 -11.04 17.52 -15.91
N PRO A 230 -12.16 16.86 -16.29
CA PRO A 230 -12.57 15.60 -15.68
C PRO A 230 -11.54 14.47 -15.86
N GLU A 231 -10.73 14.50 -16.92
CA GLU A 231 -9.69 13.51 -17.15
C GLU A 231 -8.51 13.71 -16.21
N PHE A 232 -8.16 14.94 -15.85
CA PHE A 232 -7.17 15.24 -14.84
C PHE A 232 -7.61 14.80 -13.44
N GLU A 233 -8.88 15.02 -13.09
CA GLU A 233 -9.44 14.70 -11.78
C GLU A 233 -9.88 13.24 -11.63
N ARG A 234 -9.92 12.50 -12.71
CA ARG A 234 -10.38 11.10 -12.70
C ARG A 234 -9.64 10.30 -11.63
N ASN A 235 -10.35 9.45 -10.89
CA ASN A 235 -9.83 8.62 -9.80
C ASN A 235 -9.25 9.35 -8.56
N LEU A 236 -9.10 10.68 -8.57
CA LEU A 236 -8.69 11.43 -7.37
C LEU A 236 -9.77 11.35 -6.28
N THR A 237 -11.03 11.45 -6.66
CA THR A 237 -12.18 11.31 -5.76
C THR A 237 -12.16 9.96 -5.03
N TRP A 238 -11.81 8.87 -5.73
CA TRP A 238 -11.69 7.56 -5.10
C TRP A 238 -10.52 7.49 -4.11
N LEU A 239 -9.39 8.11 -4.46
CA LEU A 239 -8.21 8.16 -3.59
C LEU A 239 -8.50 8.98 -2.32
N SER A 240 -9.17 10.12 -2.46
CA SER A 240 -9.65 10.94 -1.34
C SER A 240 -10.63 10.17 -0.44
N MET A 241 -11.59 9.46 -1.05
CA MET A 241 -12.54 8.62 -0.31
C MET A 241 -11.81 7.55 0.49
N ILE A 242 -10.84 6.85 -0.09
CA ILE A 242 -10.04 5.84 0.61
C ILE A 242 -9.30 6.46 1.79
N ALA A 243 -8.70 7.64 1.62
CA ALA A 243 -7.99 8.34 2.68
C ALA A 243 -8.87 8.66 3.89
N VAL A 244 -10.14 9.01 3.66
CA VAL A 244 -11.11 9.34 4.70
C VAL A 244 -11.75 8.09 5.31
N VAL A 245 -12.10 7.10 4.49
CA VAL A 245 -12.87 5.93 4.93
C VAL A 245 -12.00 4.88 5.63
N SER A 246 -10.72 4.76 5.25
CA SER A 246 -9.83 3.74 5.85
C SER A 246 -9.63 3.91 7.36
N PRO A 247 -9.44 5.13 7.93
CA PRO A 247 -9.39 5.31 9.38
C PRO A 247 -10.71 4.97 10.06
N LEU A 248 -11.85 5.24 9.41
CA LEU A 248 -13.17 4.90 9.94
C LEU A 248 -13.39 3.39 10.05
N PHE A 249 -12.93 2.61 9.07
CA PHE A 249 -12.88 1.15 9.19
C PHE A 249 -11.93 0.70 10.30
N GLY A 250 -10.78 1.36 10.46
CA GLY A 250 -9.88 1.10 11.58
C GLY A 250 -10.56 1.34 12.93
N LEU A 251 -11.25 2.47 13.08
CA LEU A 251 -12.03 2.82 14.28
C LEU A 251 -13.16 1.82 14.51
N LEU A 252 -13.91 1.44 13.47
CA LEU A 252 -14.95 0.41 13.57
C LEU A 252 -14.36 -0.90 14.11
N GLY A 253 -13.18 -1.28 13.66
CA GLY A 253 -12.46 -2.45 14.17
C GLY A 253 -12.15 -2.36 15.67
N THR A 254 -11.80 -1.17 16.19
CA THR A 254 -11.60 -1.02 17.65
C THR A 254 -12.91 -1.17 18.44
N VAL A 255 -13.98 -0.60 17.96
CA VAL A 255 -15.29 -0.74 18.61
C VAL A 255 -15.71 -2.20 18.68
N LEU A 256 -15.62 -2.93 17.58
CA LEU A 256 -15.97 -4.35 17.53
C LEU A 256 -15.03 -5.23 18.35
N GLY A 257 -13.73 -4.94 18.35
CA GLY A 257 -12.76 -5.65 19.18
C GLY A 257 -13.00 -5.44 20.67
N MET A 258 -13.34 -4.23 21.08
CA MET A 258 -13.71 -3.93 22.48
C MET A 258 -15.03 -4.59 22.88
N ILE A 259 -16.06 -4.56 22.02
CA ILE A 259 -17.33 -5.27 22.28
C ILE A 259 -17.04 -6.75 22.51
N LYS A 260 -16.23 -7.39 21.66
CA LYS A 260 -15.86 -8.79 21.80
C LYS A 260 -15.12 -9.06 23.12
N ALA A 261 -14.17 -8.19 23.49
CA ALA A 261 -13.43 -8.30 24.74
C ALA A 261 -14.35 -8.24 25.96
N PHE A 262 -15.28 -7.27 26.01
CA PHE A 262 -16.26 -7.14 27.10
C PHE A 262 -17.29 -8.26 27.13
N THR A 263 -17.68 -8.81 25.98
CA THR A 263 -18.59 -9.96 25.90
C THR A 263 -17.95 -11.19 26.56
N VAL A 264 -16.67 -11.42 26.35
CA VAL A 264 -15.95 -12.52 27.02
C VAL A 264 -15.93 -12.33 28.54
N ILE A 265 -15.68 -11.10 29.02
CA ILE A 265 -15.75 -10.82 30.48
C ILE A 265 -17.14 -11.09 31.04
N ALA A 266 -18.18 -10.70 30.33
CA ALA A 266 -19.56 -10.85 30.78
C ALA A 266 -20.02 -12.32 30.86
N LEU A 267 -19.51 -13.17 29.95
CA LEU A 267 -19.89 -14.59 29.87
C LEU A 267 -19.00 -15.50 30.74
N GLU A 268 -17.71 -15.26 30.78
CA GLU A 268 -16.70 -16.13 31.40
C GLU A 268 -16.10 -15.53 32.68
N GLY A 269 -16.46 -14.29 33.02
CA GLY A 269 -15.90 -13.55 34.15
C GLY A 269 -14.52 -12.99 33.84
N THR A 270 -13.86 -12.43 34.87
CA THR A 270 -12.53 -11.78 34.73
C THR A 270 -11.36 -12.77 34.76
N ASN A 271 -11.63 -14.07 34.75
CA ASN A 271 -10.63 -15.12 35.00
C ASN A 271 -9.71 -15.44 33.81
N ASP A 272 -9.99 -14.92 32.59
CA ASP A 272 -9.09 -15.08 31.45
C ASP A 272 -8.54 -13.74 30.88
N PRO A 273 -7.42 -13.24 31.47
CA PRO A 273 -6.75 -12.03 30.98
C PRO A 273 -6.27 -12.15 29.51
N ASN A 274 -6.09 -13.39 29.00
CA ASN A 274 -5.58 -13.60 27.65
C ASN A 274 -6.67 -13.36 26.60
N ALA A 275 -7.89 -13.79 26.85
CA ALA A 275 -9.03 -13.53 25.99
C ALA A 275 -9.30 -12.00 25.86
N LEU A 276 -9.22 -11.27 26.99
CA LEU A 276 -9.32 -9.82 27.03
C LEU A 276 -8.21 -9.15 26.22
N ALA A 277 -6.94 -9.55 26.47
CA ALA A 277 -5.78 -9.01 25.74
C ALA A 277 -5.86 -9.31 24.24
N GLY A 278 -6.46 -10.44 23.85
CA GLY A 278 -6.71 -10.80 22.46
C GLY A 278 -7.64 -9.82 21.72
N GLY A 279 -8.78 -9.48 22.32
CA GLY A 279 -9.74 -8.53 21.77
C GLY A 279 -9.18 -7.10 21.66
N ILE A 280 -8.47 -6.65 22.69
CA ILE A 280 -7.80 -5.34 22.67
C ILE A 280 -6.71 -5.30 21.59
N SER A 281 -5.90 -6.35 21.48
CA SER A 281 -4.86 -6.44 20.46
C SER A 281 -5.44 -6.41 19.03
N GLU A 282 -6.53 -7.15 18.77
CA GLU A 282 -7.24 -7.13 17.48
C GLU A 282 -7.72 -5.71 17.15
N ALA A 283 -8.29 -5.01 18.13
CA ALA A 283 -8.73 -3.63 18.02
C ALA A 283 -7.60 -2.67 17.61
N LEU A 284 -6.48 -2.71 18.31
CA LEU A 284 -5.33 -1.84 18.03
C LEU A 284 -4.72 -2.11 16.65
N TYR A 285 -4.64 -3.37 16.21
CA TYR A 285 -4.15 -3.72 14.89
C TYR A 285 -5.03 -3.17 13.76
N THR A 286 -6.35 -3.18 13.92
CA THR A 286 -7.26 -2.64 12.90
C THR A 286 -7.10 -1.13 12.71
N THR A 287 -6.95 -0.38 13.79
CA THR A 287 -6.70 1.07 13.71
C THR A 287 -5.34 1.36 13.08
N ALA A 288 -4.29 0.65 13.52
CA ALA A 288 -2.96 0.82 12.93
C ALA A 288 -2.98 0.53 11.41
N ALA A 289 -3.70 -0.50 10.97
CA ALA A 289 -3.86 -0.82 9.56
C ALA A 289 -4.63 0.27 8.80
N GLY A 290 -5.75 0.76 9.36
CA GLY A 290 -6.54 1.84 8.75
C GLY A 290 -5.72 3.11 8.53
N LEU A 291 -4.95 3.52 9.53
CA LEU A 291 -4.05 4.69 9.44
C LEU A 291 -2.90 4.45 8.45
N SER A 292 -2.36 3.23 8.39
CA SER A 292 -1.28 2.89 7.46
C SER A 292 -1.72 2.95 5.99
N VAL A 293 -3.01 2.73 5.71
CA VAL A 293 -3.59 2.90 4.36
C VAL A 293 -3.92 4.37 4.10
N ALA A 294 -4.52 5.04 5.07
CA ALA A 294 -5.00 6.41 4.93
C ALA A 294 -3.87 7.43 4.73
N ALA A 295 -2.78 7.32 5.50
CA ALA A 295 -1.71 8.32 5.47
C ALA A 295 -1.05 8.43 4.08
N PRO A 296 -0.59 7.35 3.42
CA PRO A 296 -0.07 7.47 2.06
C PRO A 296 -1.15 7.90 1.05
N ALA A 297 -2.39 7.43 1.16
CA ALA A 297 -3.47 7.84 0.27
C ALA A 297 -3.72 9.35 0.33
N LEU A 298 -3.74 9.93 1.54
CA LEU A 298 -3.91 11.37 1.74
C LEU A 298 -2.74 12.19 1.19
N VAL A 299 -1.50 11.74 1.43
CA VAL A 299 -0.30 12.42 0.92
C VAL A 299 -0.29 12.44 -0.60
N PHE A 300 -0.55 11.30 -1.25
CA PHE A 300 -0.59 11.24 -2.71
C PHE A 300 -1.78 12.00 -3.29
N TYR A 301 -2.94 11.97 -2.64
CA TYR A 301 -4.08 12.79 -3.03
C TYR A 301 -3.70 14.28 -3.06
N ALA A 302 -3.10 14.81 -1.99
CA ALA A 302 -2.70 16.21 -1.91
C ALA A 302 -1.63 16.57 -2.97
N ILE A 303 -0.69 15.66 -3.26
CA ILE A 303 0.30 15.86 -4.33
C ILE A 303 -0.39 15.93 -5.70
N PHE A 304 -1.30 15.01 -5.98
CA PHE A 304 -2.00 14.95 -7.26
C PHE A 304 -2.96 16.12 -7.45
N GLU A 305 -3.68 16.52 -6.43
CA GLU A 305 -4.52 17.73 -6.44
C GLU A 305 -3.71 18.98 -6.79
N ASN A 306 -2.52 19.12 -6.19
CA ASN A 306 -1.62 20.24 -6.54
C ASN A 306 -1.12 20.15 -8.00
N ILE A 307 -0.89 18.95 -8.55
CA ILE A 307 -0.53 18.75 -9.95
C ILE A 307 -1.68 19.17 -10.87
N VAL A 308 -2.92 18.77 -10.53
CA VAL A 308 -4.13 19.15 -11.30
C VAL A 308 -4.25 20.67 -11.30
N ASN A 309 -4.24 21.33 -10.14
CA ASN A 309 -4.37 22.78 -10.02
C ASN A 309 -3.29 23.52 -10.81
N THR A 310 -2.04 23.04 -10.76
CA THR A 310 -0.92 23.61 -11.52
C THR A 310 -1.13 23.46 -13.02
N ASN A 311 -1.62 22.32 -13.50
CA ASN A 311 -1.87 22.12 -14.93
C ASN A 311 -3.08 22.93 -15.41
N THR A 312 -4.13 23.04 -14.62
CA THR A 312 -5.28 23.93 -14.92
C THR A 312 -4.83 25.37 -15.09
N MET A 313 -4.02 25.87 -14.15
CA MET A 313 -3.46 27.22 -14.25
C MET A 313 -2.58 27.41 -15.51
N ARG A 314 -1.78 26.40 -15.89
CA ARG A 314 -0.98 26.44 -17.13
C ARG A 314 -1.84 26.50 -18.38
N ILE A 315 -2.97 25.77 -18.40
CA ILE A 315 -3.94 25.82 -19.50
C ILE A 315 -4.52 27.24 -19.62
N GLU A 316 -4.92 27.86 -18.51
CA GLU A 316 -5.46 29.21 -18.49
C GLU A 316 -4.46 30.26 -18.99
N ILE A 317 -3.20 30.16 -18.54
CA ILE A 317 -2.12 31.04 -19.01
C ILE A 317 -1.88 30.84 -20.50
N ALA A 318 -1.72 29.58 -20.96
CA ALA A 318 -1.49 29.28 -22.37
C ALA A 318 -2.63 29.74 -23.28
N ALA A 319 -3.89 29.59 -22.83
CA ALA A 319 -5.05 30.10 -23.55
C ALA A 319 -5.02 31.63 -23.66
N THR A 320 -4.72 32.31 -22.56
CA THR A 320 -4.62 33.80 -22.54
C THR A 320 -3.50 34.31 -23.44
N ASP A 321 -2.33 33.69 -23.37
CA ASP A 321 -1.17 34.04 -24.19
C ASP A 321 -1.47 33.81 -25.68
N THR A 322 -2.12 32.73 -26.03
CA THR A 322 -2.53 32.41 -27.41
C THR A 322 -3.52 33.44 -27.93
N VAL A 323 -4.55 33.83 -27.15
CA VAL A 323 -5.54 34.84 -27.54
C VAL A 323 -4.87 36.20 -27.74
N ASN A 324 -3.89 36.56 -26.90
CA ASN A 324 -3.16 37.81 -27.03
C ASN A 324 -2.18 37.82 -28.23
N ALA A 325 -1.65 36.64 -28.62
CA ALA A 325 -0.79 36.51 -29.80
C ALA A 325 -1.55 36.61 -31.12
N LEU A 326 -2.87 36.38 -31.11
CA LEU A 326 -3.71 36.57 -32.28
C LEU A 326 -3.96 38.07 -32.53
N ASP A 327 -3.66 38.55 -33.72
CA ASP A 327 -3.90 39.97 -34.10
C ASP A 327 -5.39 40.23 -34.33
N LEU A 328 -6.10 40.48 -33.23
CA LEU A 328 -7.56 40.68 -33.22
C LEU A 328 -7.95 42.17 -33.14
N ASP A 329 -6.97 43.06 -32.84
CA ASP A 329 -7.25 44.44 -32.53
C ASP A 329 -7.13 45.40 -33.76
N SER A 330 -6.81 44.90 -34.95
CA SER A 330 -6.60 45.75 -36.14
C SER A 330 -7.84 46.42 -36.72
N ASP A 331 -9.08 46.04 -36.28
CA ASP A 331 -10.33 46.51 -36.82
C ASP A 331 -11.25 47.31 -35.88
N SER A 332 -10.81 47.68 -34.67
CA SER A 332 -11.65 48.48 -33.74
C SER A 332 -11.51 50.00 -33.90
N SER A 333 -10.81 50.46 -34.95
CA SER A 333 -10.55 51.89 -35.21
C SER A 333 -10.99 52.34 -36.63
N SER A 334 -12.11 51.83 -37.10
CA SER A 334 -12.72 52.39 -38.34
C SER A 334 -14.12 52.89 -38.11
#